data_91024e4774738184655ceb9872d74231
#
_entry.id   91024e4774738184655ceb9872d74231
#
_cell.length_a   1.000
_cell.length_b   1.000
_cell.length_c   1.000
_cell.angle_alpha   90.00
_cell.angle_beta   90.00
_cell.angle_gamma   90.00
#
_symmetry.space_group_name_H-M   'P 1'
#
loop_
_entity.id
_entity.type
_entity.pdbx_description
1 polymer ?
#
loop_
_entity_poly.entity_id
_entity_poly.type
_entity_poly.pdbx_seq_one_letter_code
_entity_poly.pdbx_strand_id
1 'polypeptide(L)'
;MQQYHPPTYALALCTLLTTLILIFVGGLVTGTDAGMAVPDWPTTFGDNMFLYPLSQMVSGLLVWIPDNLATSLDQGILTKPIQEALNIDENILSSTATVQIVEKGQVWKIYDPVANRFYTVIRQEDRLGVYVHGVLFEHSHRLLGTLVGLLTIATTISIWIYNSVKQLKWISALALIAVIIQGLLGGLRVIENSVVLAIIHASFAPISLALFISLVLLTSKKWSQPPPTTDVSQIHRLVIFTLGLIYVQLILGAILRQTAQHLSAHILVAILVAMHIILIVRRVFSDMQTFSDFGGLAMLMGSIIILQMTLGIGAWHSEFQLGERMPYMLRTVITSGHHFLGVLLFMVSFIFTLHALRHSSGETTSFGLSEYRSN
;
A
#
# COMPACT_ATOMS: atom_id res chain seq x y z
N MET A 1 3.74 -35.18 4.10
CA MET A 1 2.70 -34.34 4.70
C MET A 1 3.37 -33.10 5.32
N GLN A 2 2.77 -31.93 5.14
CA GLN A 2 3.26 -30.71 5.76
C GLN A 2 3.01 -30.76 7.27
N GLN A 3 4.06 -30.65 8.07
CA GLN A 3 3.92 -30.63 9.53
C GLN A 3 3.59 -29.19 9.95
N TYR A 4 2.48 -29.00 10.66
CA TYR A 4 2.10 -27.72 11.25
C TYR A 4 3.08 -27.33 12.36
N HIS A 5 3.67 -26.12 12.22
CA HIS A 5 4.59 -25.57 13.23
C HIS A 5 4.06 -24.22 13.71
N PRO A 6 3.47 -24.13 14.92
CA PRO A 6 2.81 -22.93 15.43
C PRO A 6 3.67 -21.65 15.38
N PRO A 7 4.96 -21.65 15.77
CA PRO A 7 5.79 -20.44 15.69
C PRO A 7 5.98 -19.93 14.25
N THR A 8 6.16 -20.83 13.28
CA THR A 8 6.28 -20.44 11.86
C THR A 8 5.00 -19.78 11.34
N TYR A 9 3.84 -20.35 11.69
CA TYR A 9 2.54 -19.75 11.37
C TYR A 9 2.37 -18.38 12.02
N ALA A 10 2.74 -18.24 13.30
CA ALA A 10 2.65 -16.96 14.00
C ALA A 10 3.55 -15.89 13.36
N LEU A 11 4.79 -16.24 12.99
CA LEU A 11 5.69 -15.34 12.27
C LEU A 11 5.11 -14.92 10.92
N ALA A 12 4.60 -15.85 10.12
CA ALA A 12 3.97 -15.54 8.83
C ALA A 12 2.76 -14.61 9.02
N LEU A 13 1.92 -14.87 10.03
CA LEU A 13 0.76 -14.03 10.33
C LEU A 13 1.19 -12.62 10.80
N CYS A 14 2.18 -12.52 11.69
CA CYS A 14 2.74 -11.22 12.10
C CYS A 14 3.29 -10.45 10.90
N THR A 15 4.01 -11.11 9.99
CA THR A 15 4.53 -10.48 8.76
C THR A 15 3.38 -9.92 7.90
N LEU A 16 2.33 -10.72 7.68
CA LEU A 16 1.15 -10.28 6.91
C LEU A 16 0.45 -9.08 7.57
N LEU A 17 0.19 -9.14 8.87
CA LEU A 17 -0.51 -8.06 9.58
C LEU A 17 0.31 -6.77 9.59
N THR A 18 1.62 -6.86 9.85
CA THR A 18 2.52 -5.69 9.77
C THR A 18 2.58 -5.13 8.36
N THR A 19 2.55 -5.98 7.32
CA THR A 19 2.49 -5.54 5.92
C THR A 19 1.19 -4.79 5.61
N LEU A 20 0.05 -5.21 6.13
CA LEU A 20 -1.21 -4.48 5.96
C LEU A 20 -1.15 -3.10 6.61
N ILE A 21 -0.56 -3.00 7.81
CA ILE A 21 -0.33 -1.70 8.48
C ILE A 21 0.62 -0.84 7.64
N LEU A 22 1.71 -1.42 7.13
CA LEU A 22 2.66 -0.73 6.25
C LEU A 22 1.98 -0.17 5.00
N ILE A 23 1.13 -0.95 4.33
CA ILE A 23 0.39 -0.51 3.14
C ILE A 23 -0.60 0.61 3.49
N PHE A 24 -1.29 0.51 4.63
CA PHE A 24 -2.18 1.57 5.11
C PHE A 24 -1.41 2.88 5.36
N VAL A 25 -0.30 2.82 6.08
CA VAL A 25 0.57 3.99 6.34
C VAL A 25 1.14 4.54 5.03
N GLY A 26 1.53 3.67 4.08
CA GLY A 26 1.95 4.10 2.74
C GLY A 26 0.83 4.84 1.97
N GLY A 27 -0.42 4.41 2.16
CA GLY A 27 -1.60 5.12 1.68
C GLY A 27 -1.73 6.53 2.29
N LEU A 28 -1.47 6.67 3.60
CA LEU A 28 -1.45 7.97 4.27
C LEU A 28 -0.28 8.83 3.77
N VAL A 29 0.93 8.28 3.63
CA VAL A 29 2.08 9.01 3.06
C VAL A 29 1.73 9.65 1.72
N THR A 30 1.06 8.90 0.83
CA THR A 30 0.62 9.47 -0.46
C THR A 30 -0.56 10.41 -0.29
N GLY A 31 -1.52 10.12 0.60
CA GLY A 31 -2.72 10.95 0.82
C GLY A 31 -2.44 12.28 1.51
N THR A 32 -1.32 12.37 2.22
CA THR A 32 -0.86 13.59 2.89
C THR A 32 0.24 14.30 2.10
N ASP A 33 0.51 13.89 0.86
CA ASP A 33 1.62 14.41 0.04
C ASP A 33 2.97 14.39 0.79
N ALA A 34 3.09 13.46 1.76
CA ALA A 34 4.28 13.32 2.60
C ALA A 34 5.38 12.45 1.98
N GLY A 35 5.19 11.98 0.75
CA GLY A 35 6.08 11.00 0.12
C GLY A 35 7.50 11.46 -0.17
N MET A 36 7.79 12.73 0.11
CA MET A 36 9.11 13.34 0.02
C MET A 36 9.39 14.24 1.25
N ALA A 37 8.71 14.03 2.38
CA ALA A 37 8.96 14.79 3.61
C ALA A 37 10.36 14.50 4.18
N VAL A 38 10.94 13.36 3.83
CA VAL A 38 12.32 12.96 4.17
C VAL A 38 13.06 12.69 2.86
N PRO A 39 13.91 13.61 2.39
CA PRO A 39 14.44 13.60 1.02
C PRO A 39 15.57 12.60 0.78
N ASP A 40 16.18 12.09 1.84
CA ASP A 40 17.31 11.18 1.81
C ASP A 40 16.89 9.73 2.12
N TRP A 41 17.67 8.78 1.67
CA TRP A 41 17.52 7.36 1.93
C TRP A 41 18.90 6.67 1.80
N PRO A 42 19.29 5.79 2.73
CA PRO A 42 18.55 5.17 3.84
C PRO A 42 18.54 5.97 5.14
N THR A 43 19.06 7.17 5.16
CA THR A 43 19.11 8.10 6.30
C THR A 43 17.79 8.88 6.46
N THR A 44 17.69 9.68 7.50
CA THR A 44 16.61 10.64 7.75
C THR A 44 17.27 11.98 8.10
N PHE A 45 17.26 12.92 7.15
CA PHE A 45 17.97 14.22 7.23
C PHE A 45 19.46 14.07 7.60
N GLY A 46 20.14 13.09 7.01
CA GLY A 46 21.54 12.76 7.27
C GLY A 46 21.78 11.89 8.50
N ASP A 47 20.81 11.76 9.40
CA ASP A 47 20.89 10.96 10.62
C ASP A 47 20.53 9.50 10.39
N ASN A 48 20.95 8.65 11.34
CA ASN A 48 20.50 7.25 11.37
C ASN A 48 18.99 7.19 11.61
N MET A 49 18.25 6.58 10.67
CA MET A 49 16.78 6.56 10.76
C MET A 49 16.22 5.88 12.01
N PHE A 50 16.97 4.97 12.66
CA PHE A 50 16.54 4.32 13.90
C PHE A 50 16.76 5.17 15.16
N LEU A 51 17.61 6.18 15.06
CA LEU A 51 17.96 7.08 16.16
C LEU A 51 17.35 8.46 15.99
N TYR A 52 16.61 8.70 14.90
CA TYR A 52 15.99 9.99 14.63
C TYR A 52 14.97 10.35 15.72
N PRO A 53 15.02 11.56 16.31
CA PRO A 53 14.24 11.91 17.51
C PRO A 53 12.73 11.91 17.22
N LEU A 54 11.95 11.20 18.04
CA LEU A 54 10.49 11.13 17.93
C LEU A 54 9.84 12.54 18.02
N SER A 55 10.40 13.43 18.82
CA SER A 55 9.92 14.82 18.94
C SER A 55 9.97 15.57 17.60
N GLN A 56 11.02 15.33 16.79
CA GLN A 56 11.15 15.94 15.47
C GLN A 56 10.22 15.29 14.43
N MET A 57 9.93 14.00 14.58
CA MET A 57 8.94 13.33 13.73
C MET A 57 7.52 13.88 13.92
N VAL A 58 7.13 14.07 15.17
CA VAL A 58 5.76 14.51 15.53
C VAL A 58 5.56 16.00 15.28
N SER A 59 6.55 16.84 15.66
CA SER A 59 6.49 18.29 15.45
C SER A 59 6.87 18.72 14.03
N GLY A 60 7.40 17.81 13.22
CA GLY A 60 8.02 18.14 11.95
C GLY A 60 9.39 18.80 12.10
N LEU A 61 10.09 18.97 10.99
CA LEU A 61 11.36 19.69 10.95
C LEU A 61 11.07 21.20 10.88
N LEU A 62 11.54 21.97 11.85
CA LEU A 62 11.50 23.42 11.82
C LEU A 62 12.89 23.95 11.51
N VAL A 63 13.05 24.57 10.34
CA VAL A 63 14.28 25.24 9.92
C VAL A 63 14.09 26.73 10.02
N TRP A 64 14.92 27.40 10.85
CA TRP A 64 14.88 28.85 11.03
C TRP A 64 15.58 29.56 9.87
N ILE A 65 14.89 30.55 9.31
CA ILE A 65 15.44 31.38 8.24
C ILE A 65 16.23 32.55 8.89
N PRO A 66 17.45 32.82 8.46
CA PRO A 66 18.20 33.99 8.89
C PRO A 66 17.44 35.31 8.64
N ASP A 67 17.49 36.24 9.59
CA ASP A 67 16.73 37.50 9.56
C ASP A 67 16.97 38.34 8.31
N ASN A 68 18.19 38.32 7.77
CA ASN A 68 18.55 39.01 6.54
C ASN A 68 17.84 38.45 5.28
N LEU A 69 17.29 37.27 5.33
CA LEU A 69 16.55 36.64 4.24
C LEU A 69 15.03 36.65 4.46
N ALA A 70 14.60 36.92 5.69
CA ALA A 70 13.18 36.92 6.07
C ALA A 70 12.35 37.93 5.27
N THR A 71 12.92 39.10 4.95
CA THR A 71 12.24 40.18 4.19
C THR A 71 11.88 39.72 2.76
N SER A 72 12.73 38.91 2.12
CA SER A 72 12.45 38.40 0.77
C SER A 72 11.28 37.40 0.79
N LEU A 73 11.20 36.58 1.83
CA LEU A 73 10.10 35.63 2.01
C LEU A 73 8.80 36.36 2.37
N ASP A 74 8.89 37.44 3.17
CA ASP A 74 7.76 38.34 3.48
C ASP A 74 7.15 38.97 2.23
N GLN A 75 7.96 39.19 1.21
CA GLN A 75 7.53 39.69 -0.10
C GLN A 75 7.04 38.58 -1.06
N GLY A 76 7.02 37.34 -0.62
CA GLY A 76 6.63 36.20 -1.45
C GLY A 76 7.72 35.77 -2.42
N ILE A 77 8.97 36.17 -2.22
CA ILE A 77 10.08 35.86 -3.12
C ILE A 77 10.92 34.73 -2.53
N LEU A 78 10.93 33.58 -3.19
CA LEU A 78 11.79 32.47 -2.83
C LEU A 78 13.13 32.59 -3.61
N THR A 79 14.16 33.08 -2.95
CA THR A 79 15.47 33.27 -3.56
C THR A 79 16.39 32.06 -3.30
N LYS A 80 17.38 31.85 -4.19
CA LYS A 80 18.39 30.81 -4.02
C LYS A 80 19.10 30.85 -2.65
N PRO A 81 19.46 32.03 -2.09
CA PRO A 81 20.01 32.12 -0.74
C PRO A 81 19.04 31.62 0.37
N ILE A 82 17.72 31.76 0.19
CA ILE A 82 16.74 31.20 1.16
C ILE A 82 16.75 29.69 1.08
N GLN A 83 16.83 29.10 -0.12
CA GLN A 83 16.92 27.65 -0.32
C GLN A 83 18.18 27.08 0.34
N GLU A 84 19.34 27.75 0.15
CA GLU A 84 20.60 27.38 0.77
C GLU A 84 20.58 27.52 2.30
N ALA A 85 20.00 28.62 2.82
CA ALA A 85 19.88 28.88 4.25
C ALA A 85 19.00 27.88 4.98
N LEU A 86 18.00 27.31 4.27
CA LEU A 86 17.13 26.26 4.77
C LEU A 86 17.85 24.90 4.81
N ASN A 87 19.09 24.82 4.33
CA ASN A 87 19.87 23.58 4.15
C ASN A 87 19.02 22.49 3.49
N ILE A 88 18.10 22.94 2.66
CA ILE A 88 17.19 22.08 1.94
C ILE A 88 17.91 21.82 0.64
N ASP A 89 18.33 20.60 0.43
CA ASP A 89 18.96 20.16 -0.82
C ASP A 89 18.16 20.75 -2.00
N GLU A 90 18.84 21.17 -3.06
CA GLU A 90 18.20 21.75 -4.27
C GLU A 90 17.03 20.90 -4.78
N ASN A 91 16.99 19.62 -4.38
CA ASN A 91 15.93 18.66 -4.66
C ASN A 91 14.66 18.85 -3.83
N ILE A 92 14.67 19.62 -2.74
CA ILE A 92 13.47 19.79 -1.87
C ILE A 92 12.66 21.01 -2.28
N LEU A 93 13.32 22.11 -2.63
CA LEU A 93 12.67 23.31 -3.16
C LEU A 93 13.21 23.53 -4.57
N SER A 94 12.40 23.23 -5.58
CA SER A 94 12.77 23.49 -6.95
C SER A 94 12.89 25.01 -7.19
N SER A 95 13.68 25.39 -8.20
CA SER A 95 13.80 26.79 -8.65
C SER A 95 12.45 27.43 -9.08
N THR A 96 11.40 26.64 -9.18
CA THR A 96 10.03 27.04 -9.57
C THR A 96 9.06 27.10 -8.40
N ALA A 97 9.52 26.89 -7.15
CA ALA A 97 8.66 26.98 -5.98
C ALA A 97 8.04 28.39 -5.86
N THR A 98 6.75 28.45 -5.59
CA THR A 98 6.01 29.70 -5.43
C THR A 98 5.51 29.84 -4.01
N VAL A 99 5.57 31.05 -3.47
CA VAL A 99 5.00 31.37 -2.17
C VAL A 99 3.54 31.73 -2.35
N GLN A 100 2.66 30.97 -1.72
CA GLN A 100 1.23 31.26 -1.68
C GLN A 100 0.86 31.76 -0.27
N ILE A 101 0.27 32.94 -0.19
CA ILE A 101 -0.29 33.48 1.06
C ILE A 101 -1.66 32.83 1.23
N VAL A 102 -1.80 31.96 2.24
CA VAL A 102 -3.04 31.18 2.45
C VAL A 102 -4.01 31.85 3.40
N GLU A 103 -3.53 32.71 4.34
CA GLU A 103 -4.40 33.40 5.29
C GLU A 103 -3.85 34.78 5.70
N LYS A 104 -4.76 35.69 6.09
CA LYS A 104 -4.43 36.98 6.66
C LYS A 104 -3.73 36.79 8.00
N GLY A 105 -2.44 36.92 8.02
CA GLY A 105 -1.61 37.09 9.22
C GLY A 105 -0.71 35.98 9.53
N GLN A 106 0.38 35.67 9.52
CA GLN A 106 1.42 34.88 10.21
C GLN A 106 1.75 33.49 9.67
N VAL A 107 0.93 32.90 8.78
CA VAL A 107 1.25 31.59 8.19
C VAL A 107 1.19 31.67 6.67
N TRP A 108 2.29 31.28 6.02
CA TRP A 108 2.33 31.17 4.56
C TRP A 108 2.61 29.73 4.16
N LYS A 109 2.15 29.33 3.00
CA LYS A 109 2.50 28.07 2.38
C LYS A 109 3.38 28.31 1.17
N ILE A 110 4.48 27.58 1.10
CA ILE A 110 5.33 27.50 -0.09
C ILE A 110 4.92 26.24 -0.83
N TYR A 111 4.51 26.39 -2.07
CA TYR A 111 4.20 25.26 -2.94
C TYR A 111 5.38 25.01 -3.88
N ASP A 112 5.88 23.77 -3.85
CA ASP A 112 6.86 23.27 -4.81
C ASP A 112 6.13 22.42 -5.86
N PRO A 113 5.97 22.90 -7.10
CA PRO A 113 5.24 22.19 -8.16
C PRO A 113 6.00 20.96 -8.69
N VAL A 114 7.31 20.86 -8.51
CA VAL A 114 8.11 19.70 -8.93
C VAL A 114 7.98 18.59 -7.94
N ALA A 115 8.12 18.90 -6.64
CA ALA A 115 7.93 17.93 -5.56
C ALA A 115 6.44 17.71 -5.23
N ASN A 116 5.52 18.51 -5.80
CA ASN A 116 4.09 18.54 -5.46
C ASN A 116 3.85 18.66 -3.96
N ARG A 117 4.47 19.66 -3.33
CA ARG A 117 4.53 19.80 -1.88
C ARG A 117 4.18 21.17 -1.39
N PHE A 118 3.63 21.20 -0.17
CA PHE A 118 3.44 22.41 0.60
C PHE A 118 4.36 22.40 1.83
N TYR A 119 5.09 23.50 1.99
CA TYR A 119 5.84 23.82 3.22
C TYR A 119 5.08 24.92 3.94
N THR A 120 4.91 24.77 5.24
CA THR A 120 4.29 25.82 6.08
C THR A 120 5.37 26.72 6.63
N VAL A 121 5.29 28.01 6.37
CA VAL A 121 6.16 29.03 6.98
C VAL A 121 5.47 29.56 8.22
N ILE A 122 6.14 29.52 9.35
CA ILE A 122 5.64 29.99 10.64
C ILE A 122 6.46 31.19 11.08
N ARG A 123 5.78 32.25 11.48
CA ARG A 123 6.42 33.37 12.19
C ARG A 123 6.23 33.18 13.68
N GLN A 124 7.34 33.09 14.40
CA GLN A 124 7.34 33.04 15.87
C GLN A 124 8.24 34.18 16.38
N GLU A 125 7.63 35.14 17.09
CA GLU A 125 8.30 36.41 17.44
C GLU A 125 8.85 37.09 16.18
N ASP A 126 10.14 37.39 16.11
CA ASP A 126 10.80 38.02 14.99
C ASP A 126 11.52 37.06 14.04
N ARG A 127 11.26 35.73 14.20
CA ARG A 127 11.89 34.69 13.39
C ARG A 127 10.92 34.01 12.44
N LEU A 128 11.38 33.74 11.24
CA LEU A 128 10.68 32.91 10.26
C LEU A 128 11.25 31.49 10.27
N GLY A 129 10.38 30.51 10.34
CA GLY A 129 10.74 29.10 10.23
C GLY A 129 9.93 28.40 9.17
N VAL A 130 10.53 27.44 8.46
CA VAL A 130 9.83 26.55 7.54
C VAL A 130 9.60 25.21 8.22
N TYR A 131 8.35 24.80 8.22
CA TYR A 131 7.92 23.55 8.82
C TYR A 131 7.65 22.51 7.75
N VAL A 132 8.36 21.39 7.82
CA VAL A 132 8.20 20.28 6.87
C VAL A 132 7.16 19.30 7.41
N HIS A 133 6.00 19.27 6.77
CA HIS A 133 4.92 18.36 7.14
C HIS A 133 5.18 16.92 6.66
N GLY A 134 4.59 15.96 7.37
CA GLY A 134 4.53 14.58 6.91
C GLY A 134 5.70 13.70 7.32
N VAL A 135 6.73 14.25 8.01
CA VAL A 135 7.90 13.47 8.49
C VAL A 135 7.45 12.25 9.28
N LEU A 136 6.45 12.39 10.17
CA LEU A 136 5.92 11.27 10.95
C LEU A 136 5.43 10.12 10.05
N PHE A 137 4.63 10.42 9.02
CA PHE A 137 4.06 9.39 8.15
C PHE A 137 5.14 8.70 7.32
N GLU A 138 6.01 9.47 6.67
CA GLU A 138 7.06 8.90 5.82
C GLU A 138 8.08 8.12 6.65
N HIS A 139 8.56 8.67 7.75
CA HIS A 139 9.51 7.99 8.63
C HIS A 139 8.92 6.73 9.25
N SER A 140 7.67 6.77 9.74
CA SER A 140 6.97 5.58 10.23
C SER A 140 6.81 4.51 9.17
N HIS A 141 6.53 4.89 7.92
CA HIS A 141 6.46 3.97 6.79
C HIS A 141 7.80 3.26 6.56
N ARG A 142 8.93 3.99 6.64
CA ARG A 142 10.29 3.42 6.51
C ARG A 142 10.61 2.43 7.63
N LEU A 143 10.29 2.78 8.89
CA LEU A 143 10.49 1.89 10.04
C LEU A 143 9.64 0.62 9.95
N LEU A 144 8.38 0.75 9.56
CA LEU A 144 7.50 -0.40 9.31
C LEU A 144 8.01 -1.27 8.16
N GLY A 145 8.53 -0.66 7.09
CA GLY A 145 9.16 -1.39 5.98
C GLY A 145 10.34 -2.24 6.45
N THR A 146 11.19 -1.67 7.30
CA THR A 146 12.31 -2.40 7.92
C THR A 146 11.82 -3.54 8.80
N LEU A 147 10.78 -3.31 9.62
CA LEU A 147 10.19 -4.35 10.46
C LEU A 147 9.62 -5.50 9.63
N VAL A 148 8.92 -5.21 8.53
CA VAL A 148 8.44 -6.24 7.59
C VAL A 148 9.62 -7.01 6.99
N GLY A 149 10.71 -6.35 6.64
CA GLY A 149 11.95 -7.00 6.17
C GLY A 149 12.49 -8.00 7.19
N LEU A 150 12.65 -7.58 8.44
CA LEU A 150 13.15 -8.43 9.54
C LEU A 150 12.21 -9.61 9.82
N LEU A 151 10.90 -9.38 9.86
CA LEU A 151 9.89 -10.44 10.03
C LEU A 151 9.91 -11.42 8.85
N THR A 152 10.13 -10.95 7.62
CA THR A 152 10.24 -11.81 6.43
C THR A 152 11.47 -12.70 6.52
N ILE A 153 12.62 -12.16 6.95
CA ILE A 153 13.84 -12.94 7.20
C ILE A 153 13.57 -14.03 8.25
N ALA A 154 13.00 -13.65 9.39
CA ALA A 154 12.67 -14.60 10.47
C ALA A 154 11.70 -15.69 10.01
N THR A 155 10.66 -15.32 9.25
CA THR A 155 9.69 -16.25 8.68
C THR A 155 10.38 -17.22 7.71
N THR A 156 11.22 -16.71 6.82
CA THR A 156 11.97 -17.53 5.85
C THR A 156 12.89 -18.51 6.56
N ILE A 157 13.69 -18.07 7.51
CA ILE A 157 14.58 -18.93 8.31
C ILE A 157 13.77 -20.01 9.03
N SER A 158 12.65 -19.65 9.68
CA SER A 158 11.78 -20.60 10.37
C SER A 158 11.21 -21.67 9.41
N ILE A 159 10.78 -21.28 8.21
CA ILE A 159 10.30 -22.23 7.19
C ILE A 159 11.42 -23.16 6.73
N TRP A 160 12.63 -22.65 6.53
CA TRP A 160 13.75 -23.46 6.04
C TRP A 160 14.23 -24.48 7.08
N ILE A 161 14.13 -24.17 8.37
CA ILE A 161 14.52 -25.05 9.46
C ILE A 161 13.42 -26.10 9.76
N TYR A 162 12.17 -25.65 9.90
CA TYR A 162 11.09 -26.46 10.45
C TYR A 162 10.14 -27.05 9.41
N ASN A 163 10.28 -26.73 8.14
CA ASN A 163 9.38 -27.23 7.10
C ASN A 163 10.13 -27.97 6.00
N SER A 164 9.61 -29.16 5.61
CA SER A 164 10.21 -30.00 4.58
C SER A 164 9.67 -29.73 3.17
N VAL A 165 8.56 -28.99 3.05
CA VAL A 165 7.87 -28.75 1.78
C VAL A 165 8.68 -27.80 0.90
N LYS A 166 9.20 -28.30 -0.21
CA LYS A 166 10.07 -27.54 -1.12
C LYS A 166 9.38 -26.28 -1.70
N GLN A 167 8.10 -26.38 -2.06
CA GLN A 167 7.33 -25.25 -2.59
C GLN A 167 7.25 -24.11 -1.58
N LEU A 168 7.02 -24.42 -0.29
CA LEU A 168 6.93 -23.40 0.75
C LEU A 168 8.27 -22.67 0.95
N LYS A 169 9.39 -23.40 0.87
CA LYS A 169 10.73 -22.80 0.92
C LYS A 169 10.95 -21.80 -0.24
N TRP A 170 10.55 -22.21 -1.46
CA TRP A 170 10.65 -21.30 -2.59
C TRP A 170 9.75 -20.06 -2.49
N ILE A 171 8.51 -20.22 -2.01
CA ILE A 171 7.60 -19.09 -1.79
C ILE A 171 8.18 -18.13 -0.74
N SER A 172 8.78 -18.65 0.34
CA SER A 172 9.42 -17.79 1.35
C SER A 172 10.65 -17.05 0.83
N ALA A 173 11.46 -17.70 -0.02
CA ALA A 173 12.59 -17.05 -0.69
C ALA A 173 12.12 -15.96 -1.68
N LEU A 174 11.06 -16.22 -2.45
CA LEU A 174 10.45 -15.23 -3.34
C LEU A 174 9.86 -14.04 -2.55
N ALA A 175 9.24 -14.30 -1.38
CA ALA A 175 8.73 -13.24 -0.51
C ALA A 175 9.88 -12.36 0.01
N LEU A 176 11.02 -12.94 0.37
CA LEU A 176 12.20 -12.18 0.81
C LEU A 176 12.77 -11.33 -0.36
N ILE A 177 12.88 -11.90 -1.56
CA ILE A 177 13.32 -11.16 -2.76
C ILE A 177 12.34 -10.02 -3.05
N ALA A 178 11.03 -10.26 -2.96
CA ALA A 178 10.01 -9.25 -3.22
C ALA A 178 10.10 -8.08 -2.22
N VAL A 179 10.39 -8.34 -0.93
CA VAL A 179 10.59 -7.29 0.08
C VAL A 179 11.85 -6.48 -0.20
N ILE A 180 12.94 -7.12 -0.61
CA ILE A 180 14.17 -6.41 -1.01
C ILE A 180 13.88 -5.48 -2.19
N ILE A 181 13.20 -5.97 -3.23
CA ILE A 181 12.80 -5.16 -4.39
C ILE A 181 11.91 -3.99 -3.94
N GLN A 182 10.93 -4.23 -3.06
CA GLN A 182 10.08 -3.18 -2.52
C GLN A 182 10.87 -2.10 -1.76
N GLY A 183 11.83 -2.50 -0.94
CA GLY A 183 12.70 -1.56 -0.23
C GLY A 183 13.52 -0.70 -1.20
N LEU A 184 14.13 -1.32 -2.21
CA LEU A 184 14.90 -0.61 -3.24
C LEU A 184 14.02 0.35 -4.06
N LEU A 185 12.85 -0.10 -4.53
CA LEU A 185 11.91 0.75 -5.25
C LEU A 185 11.45 1.94 -4.40
N GLY A 186 11.16 1.69 -3.10
CA GLY A 186 10.78 2.74 -2.16
C GLY A 186 11.89 3.75 -1.89
N GLY A 187 13.14 3.31 -1.79
CA GLY A 187 14.30 4.18 -1.60
C GLY A 187 14.66 4.97 -2.87
N LEU A 188 14.75 4.28 -4.01
CA LEU A 188 15.11 4.91 -5.30
C LEU A 188 14.08 5.96 -5.72
N ARG A 189 12.77 5.74 -5.49
CA ARG A 189 11.75 6.74 -5.78
C ARG A 189 11.99 8.06 -5.05
N VAL A 190 12.56 7.99 -3.82
CA VAL A 190 12.88 9.18 -3.02
C VAL A 190 14.13 9.86 -3.60
N ILE A 191 15.21 9.12 -3.80
CA ILE A 191 16.48 9.67 -4.33
C ILE A 191 16.27 10.33 -5.69
N GLU A 192 15.51 9.69 -6.59
CA GLU A 192 15.29 10.18 -7.95
C GLU A 192 14.05 11.07 -8.09
N ASN A 193 13.29 11.30 -7.01
CA ASN A 193 12.01 12.01 -7.03
C ASN A 193 11.10 11.54 -8.18
N SER A 194 11.03 10.23 -8.39
CA SER A 194 10.44 9.64 -9.60
C SER A 194 9.00 9.19 -9.40
N VAL A 195 8.07 9.80 -10.11
CA VAL A 195 6.65 9.40 -10.20
C VAL A 195 6.53 7.98 -10.76
N VAL A 196 7.35 7.62 -11.75
CA VAL A 196 7.33 6.27 -12.35
C VAL A 196 7.70 5.20 -11.35
N LEU A 197 8.77 5.42 -10.57
CA LEU A 197 9.18 4.50 -9.50
C LEU A 197 8.12 4.43 -8.39
N ALA A 198 7.42 5.51 -8.08
CA ALA A 198 6.31 5.51 -7.14
C ALA A 198 5.14 4.64 -7.62
N ILE A 199 4.79 4.72 -8.91
CA ILE A 199 3.75 3.87 -9.53
C ILE A 199 4.18 2.39 -9.51
N ILE A 200 5.43 2.09 -9.89
CA ILE A 200 5.96 0.71 -9.90
C ILE A 200 5.97 0.13 -8.48
N HIS A 201 6.45 0.90 -7.49
CA HIS A 201 6.47 0.50 -6.07
C HIS A 201 5.04 0.18 -5.57
N ALA A 202 4.08 1.05 -5.82
CA ALA A 202 2.69 0.84 -5.43
C ALA A 202 2.05 -0.36 -6.15
N SER A 203 2.36 -0.56 -7.45
CA SER A 203 1.84 -1.67 -8.27
C SER A 203 2.44 -3.03 -7.89
N PHE A 204 3.67 -3.05 -7.37
CA PHE A 204 4.35 -4.27 -6.93
C PHE A 204 3.93 -4.72 -5.53
N ALA A 205 3.43 -3.82 -4.68
CA ALA A 205 3.01 -4.12 -3.31
C ALA A 205 1.97 -5.26 -3.20
N PRO A 206 0.93 -5.35 -4.05
CA PRO A 206 -0.02 -6.47 -4.04
C PRO A 206 0.62 -7.84 -4.32
N ILE A 207 1.70 -7.89 -5.12
CA ILE A 207 2.44 -9.14 -5.39
C ILE A 207 3.15 -9.61 -4.11
N SER A 208 3.82 -8.72 -3.40
CA SER A 208 4.44 -9.02 -2.10
C SER A 208 3.39 -9.49 -1.09
N LEU A 209 2.24 -8.81 -1.04
CA LEU A 209 1.12 -9.18 -0.18
C LEU A 209 0.59 -10.59 -0.50
N ALA A 210 0.44 -10.94 -1.79
CA ALA A 210 0.00 -12.27 -2.23
C ALA A 210 0.96 -13.38 -1.75
N LEU A 211 2.28 -13.13 -1.78
CA LEU A 211 3.27 -14.06 -1.24
C LEU A 211 3.11 -14.26 0.27
N PHE A 212 2.89 -13.19 1.05
CA PHE A 212 2.65 -13.30 2.50
C PHE A 212 1.34 -14.02 2.82
N ILE A 213 0.28 -13.75 2.09
CA ILE A 213 -0.99 -14.49 2.22
C ILE A 213 -0.75 -15.99 1.94
N SER A 214 0.01 -16.32 0.90
CA SER A 214 0.36 -17.70 0.58
C SER A 214 1.14 -18.36 1.72
N LEU A 215 2.11 -17.67 2.33
CA LEU A 215 2.86 -18.18 3.48
C LEU A 215 1.93 -18.46 4.68
N VAL A 216 1.02 -17.54 5.01
CA VAL A 216 0.06 -17.73 6.12
C VAL A 216 -0.85 -18.93 5.86
N LEU A 217 -1.44 -19.01 4.68
CA LEU A 217 -2.35 -20.11 4.34
C LEU A 217 -1.61 -21.45 4.33
N LEU A 218 -0.48 -21.54 3.65
CA LEU A 218 0.29 -22.77 3.51
C LEU A 218 0.93 -23.24 4.83
N THR A 219 1.23 -22.36 5.78
CA THR A 219 1.71 -22.73 7.12
C THR A 219 0.59 -23.03 8.10
N SER A 220 -0.69 -22.81 7.74
CA SER A 220 -1.81 -22.99 8.66
C SER A 220 -2.17 -24.46 8.88
N LYS A 221 -2.75 -24.77 10.06
CA LYS A 221 -3.23 -26.11 10.40
C LYS A 221 -4.30 -26.61 9.41
N LYS A 222 -5.18 -25.72 8.93
CA LYS A 222 -6.24 -26.06 7.97
C LYS A 222 -5.66 -26.51 6.64
N TRP A 223 -4.57 -25.90 6.20
CA TRP A 223 -3.94 -26.23 4.92
C TRP A 223 -3.13 -27.54 4.96
N SER A 224 -2.70 -27.98 6.17
CA SER A 224 -2.01 -29.27 6.35
C SER A 224 -2.96 -30.48 6.23
N GLN A 225 -4.28 -30.26 6.20
CA GLN A 225 -5.28 -31.31 6.02
C GLN A 225 -5.52 -31.59 4.54
N PRO A 226 -6.07 -32.75 4.17
CA PRO A 226 -6.47 -33.05 2.79
C PRO A 226 -7.41 -31.95 2.24
N PRO A 227 -7.34 -31.65 0.92
CA PRO A 227 -8.24 -30.70 0.31
C PRO A 227 -9.69 -31.23 0.36
N PRO A 228 -10.68 -30.32 0.47
CA PRO A 228 -12.07 -30.67 0.31
C PRO A 228 -12.36 -31.16 -1.12
N THR A 229 -13.44 -31.92 -1.29
CA THR A 229 -13.84 -32.56 -2.58
C THR A 229 -15.03 -31.84 -3.26
N THR A 230 -15.29 -30.58 -2.91
CA THR A 230 -16.38 -29.82 -3.50
C THR A 230 -16.06 -29.44 -4.95
N ASP A 231 -16.99 -29.71 -5.88
CA ASP A 231 -16.88 -29.25 -7.27
C ASP A 231 -16.98 -27.72 -7.35
N VAL A 232 -15.86 -27.11 -7.75
CA VAL A 232 -15.73 -25.65 -7.89
C VAL A 232 -15.47 -25.22 -9.33
N SER A 233 -15.65 -26.15 -10.31
CA SER A 233 -15.35 -25.91 -11.73
C SER A 233 -16.03 -24.66 -12.29
N GLN A 234 -17.23 -24.35 -11.79
CA GLN A 234 -18.03 -23.22 -12.24
C GLN A 234 -17.54 -21.85 -11.73
N ILE A 235 -16.88 -21.78 -10.57
CA ILE A 235 -16.40 -20.52 -10.00
C ILE A 235 -14.89 -20.33 -10.19
N HIS A 236 -14.13 -21.40 -10.40
CA HIS A 236 -12.68 -21.40 -10.48
C HIS A 236 -12.13 -20.39 -11.51
N ARG A 237 -12.61 -20.43 -12.76
CA ARG A 237 -12.19 -19.50 -13.81
C ARG A 237 -12.62 -18.07 -13.51
N LEU A 238 -13.82 -17.90 -12.94
CA LEU A 238 -14.39 -16.59 -12.64
C LEU A 238 -13.56 -15.87 -11.55
N VAL A 239 -13.17 -16.57 -10.47
CA VAL A 239 -12.39 -15.95 -9.40
C VAL A 239 -10.96 -15.60 -9.82
N ILE A 240 -10.32 -16.44 -10.66
CA ILE A 240 -8.97 -16.15 -11.20
C ILE A 240 -9.02 -14.90 -12.10
N PHE A 241 -10.02 -14.82 -12.99
CA PHE A 241 -10.16 -13.68 -13.89
C PHE A 241 -10.47 -12.40 -13.09
N THR A 242 -11.36 -12.48 -12.08
CA THR A 242 -11.69 -11.36 -11.20
C THR A 242 -10.46 -10.88 -10.42
N LEU A 243 -9.62 -11.78 -9.92
CA LEU A 243 -8.35 -11.42 -9.26
C LEU A 243 -7.45 -10.63 -10.20
N GLY A 244 -7.31 -11.07 -11.46
CA GLY A 244 -6.56 -10.34 -12.49
C GLY A 244 -7.12 -8.94 -12.76
N LEU A 245 -8.45 -8.79 -12.86
CA LEU A 245 -9.10 -7.50 -13.01
C LEU A 245 -8.86 -6.58 -11.80
N ILE A 246 -8.94 -7.10 -10.59
CA ILE A 246 -8.67 -6.32 -9.36
C ILE A 246 -7.20 -5.86 -9.36
N TYR A 247 -6.26 -6.70 -9.79
CA TYR A 247 -4.86 -6.30 -9.87
C TYR A 247 -4.65 -5.17 -10.91
N VAL A 248 -5.23 -5.28 -12.09
CA VAL A 248 -5.24 -4.20 -13.10
C VAL A 248 -5.86 -2.92 -12.54
N GLN A 249 -6.96 -3.04 -11.79
CA GLN A 249 -7.62 -1.91 -11.13
C GLN A 249 -6.71 -1.20 -10.12
N LEU A 250 -5.91 -1.95 -9.35
CA LEU A 250 -4.93 -1.39 -8.42
C LEU A 250 -3.82 -0.62 -9.15
N ILE A 251 -3.33 -1.13 -10.28
CA ILE A 251 -2.34 -0.44 -11.13
C ILE A 251 -2.93 0.87 -11.67
N LEU A 252 -4.14 0.82 -12.24
CA LEU A 252 -4.82 2.02 -12.73
C LEU A 252 -5.07 3.04 -11.61
N GLY A 253 -5.39 2.57 -10.41
CA GLY A 253 -5.52 3.42 -9.23
C GLY A 253 -4.19 4.08 -8.82
N ALA A 254 -3.07 3.36 -8.90
CA ALA A 254 -1.74 3.91 -8.63
C ALA A 254 -1.35 4.98 -9.68
N ILE A 255 -1.62 4.73 -10.95
CA ILE A 255 -1.39 5.69 -12.04
C ILE A 255 -2.24 6.94 -11.83
N LEU A 256 -3.56 6.76 -11.63
CA LEU A 256 -4.50 7.86 -11.43
C LEU A 256 -4.08 8.76 -10.25
N ARG A 257 -3.69 8.14 -9.13
CA ARG A 257 -3.28 8.86 -7.93
C ARG A 257 -2.01 9.68 -8.12
N GLN A 258 -1.05 9.19 -8.90
CA GLN A 258 0.23 9.86 -9.12
C GLN A 258 0.20 10.89 -10.26
N THR A 259 -0.71 10.72 -11.22
CA THR A 259 -0.70 11.50 -12.47
C THR A 259 -1.99 12.29 -12.71
N ALA A 260 -3.06 12.03 -11.94
CA ALA A 260 -4.43 12.48 -12.20
C ALA A 260 -4.96 12.08 -13.59
N GLN A 261 -4.32 11.12 -14.26
CA GLN A 261 -4.68 10.66 -15.60
C GLN A 261 -5.41 9.31 -15.57
N HIS A 262 -6.06 8.97 -16.69
CA HIS A 262 -6.73 7.67 -16.89
C HIS A 262 -7.92 7.39 -15.97
N LEU A 263 -8.62 8.42 -15.47
CA LEU A 263 -9.82 8.27 -14.63
C LEU A 263 -10.90 7.41 -15.32
N SER A 264 -11.15 7.62 -16.63
CA SER A 264 -12.14 6.84 -17.39
C SER A 264 -11.82 5.36 -17.46
N ALA A 265 -10.55 5.00 -17.64
CA ALA A 265 -10.10 3.62 -17.63
C ALA A 265 -10.27 3.00 -16.23
N HIS A 266 -9.92 3.73 -15.17
CA HIS A 266 -10.12 3.30 -13.78
C HIS A 266 -11.60 3.05 -13.48
N ILE A 267 -12.51 3.93 -13.90
CA ILE A 267 -13.96 3.75 -13.71
C ILE A 267 -14.47 2.54 -14.50
N LEU A 268 -14.06 2.38 -15.77
CA LEU A 268 -14.50 1.26 -16.60
C LEU A 268 -14.12 -0.09 -15.98
N VAL A 269 -12.86 -0.24 -15.55
CA VAL A 269 -12.39 -1.49 -14.91
C VAL A 269 -13.05 -1.68 -13.54
N ALA A 270 -13.34 -0.60 -12.78
CA ALA A 270 -14.09 -0.70 -11.53
C ALA A 270 -15.50 -1.30 -11.73
N ILE A 271 -16.21 -0.89 -12.78
CA ILE A 271 -17.52 -1.44 -13.16
C ILE A 271 -17.37 -2.93 -13.50
N LEU A 272 -16.37 -3.31 -14.30
CA LEU A 272 -16.12 -4.72 -14.63
C LEU A 272 -15.81 -5.56 -13.40
N VAL A 273 -14.98 -5.06 -12.47
CA VAL A 273 -14.71 -5.73 -11.19
C VAL A 273 -15.99 -5.92 -10.39
N ALA A 274 -16.82 -4.88 -10.26
CA ALA A 274 -18.07 -4.96 -9.52
C ALA A 274 -19.04 -6.00 -10.13
N MET A 275 -19.17 -6.00 -11.47
CA MET A 275 -20.00 -7.01 -12.18
C MET A 275 -19.50 -8.44 -11.92
N HIS A 276 -18.20 -8.68 -11.98
CA HIS A 276 -17.63 -10.01 -11.73
C HIS A 276 -17.81 -10.46 -10.28
N ILE A 277 -17.68 -9.55 -9.31
CA ILE A 277 -17.95 -9.86 -7.90
C ILE A 277 -19.42 -10.21 -7.69
N ILE A 278 -20.35 -9.47 -8.30
CA ILE A 278 -21.78 -9.78 -8.27
C ILE A 278 -22.04 -11.19 -8.87
N LEU A 279 -21.37 -11.54 -9.96
CA LEU A 279 -21.48 -12.87 -10.56
C LEU A 279 -20.94 -13.97 -9.64
N ILE A 280 -19.80 -13.73 -8.95
CA ILE A 280 -19.25 -14.67 -7.95
C ILE A 280 -20.24 -14.87 -6.82
N VAL A 281 -20.73 -13.77 -6.21
CA VAL A 281 -21.70 -13.81 -5.10
C VAL A 281 -22.95 -14.60 -5.53
N ARG A 282 -23.56 -14.23 -6.66
CA ARG A 282 -24.73 -14.91 -7.18
C ARG A 282 -24.48 -16.42 -7.37
N ARG A 283 -23.33 -16.79 -7.94
CA ARG A 283 -22.98 -18.18 -8.22
C ARG A 283 -22.80 -18.99 -6.92
N VAL A 284 -22.10 -18.43 -5.94
CA VAL A 284 -21.91 -19.07 -4.64
C VAL A 284 -23.24 -19.27 -3.92
N PHE A 285 -24.15 -18.31 -4.00
CA PHE A 285 -25.47 -18.39 -3.34
C PHE A 285 -26.49 -19.29 -4.08
N SER A 286 -26.22 -19.66 -5.34
CA SER A 286 -27.11 -20.53 -6.12
C SER A 286 -26.91 -22.02 -5.83
N ASP A 287 -25.82 -22.40 -5.14
CA ASP A 287 -25.51 -23.78 -4.80
C ASP A 287 -25.15 -23.92 -3.31
N MET A 288 -25.90 -24.75 -2.58
CA MET A 288 -25.77 -24.91 -1.13
C MET A 288 -24.39 -25.45 -0.70
N GLN A 289 -23.79 -26.33 -1.48
CA GLN A 289 -22.48 -26.88 -1.17
C GLN A 289 -21.38 -25.84 -1.35
N THR A 290 -21.40 -25.12 -2.48
CA THR A 290 -20.49 -23.99 -2.72
C THR A 290 -20.69 -22.88 -1.70
N PHE A 291 -21.91 -22.60 -1.28
CA PHE A 291 -22.21 -21.64 -0.23
C PHE A 291 -21.61 -22.04 1.12
N SER A 292 -21.69 -23.31 1.51
CA SER A 292 -21.08 -23.82 2.74
C SER A 292 -19.58 -23.53 2.83
N ASP A 293 -18.87 -23.66 1.70
CA ASP A 293 -17.41 -23.55 1.66
C ASP A 293 -16.92 -22.11 1.41
N PHE A 294 -17.65 -21.32 0.61
CA PHE A 294 -17.22 -20.02 0.11
C PHE A 294 -18.15 -18.84 0.45
N GLY A 295 -19.32 -19.11 1.05
CA GLY A 295 -20.33 -18.08 1.33
C GLY A 295 -19.79 -16.90 2.15
N GLY A 296 -18.97 -17.18 3.17
CA GLY A 296 -18.34 -16.14 3.99
C GLY A 296 -17.40 -15.23 3.19
N LEU A 297 -16.57 -15.82 2.31
CA LEU A 297 -15.67 -15.04 1.44
C LEU A 297 -16.44 -14.23 0.40
N ALA A 298 -17.49 -14.83 -0.20
CA ALA A 298 -18.32 -14.15 -1.18
C ALA A 298 -19.08 -12.96 -0.57
N MET A 299 -19.66 -13.13 0.64
CA MET A 299 -20.29 -12.03 1.37
C MET A 299 -19.31 -10.91 1.70
N LEU A 300 -18.11 -11.27 2.17
CA LEU A 300 -17.06 -10.29 2.48
C LEU A 300 -16.64 -9.51 1.24
N MET A 301 -16.42 -10.18 0.09
CA MET A 301 -16.13 -9.51 -1.18
C MET A 301 -17.27 -8.57 -1.60
N GLY A 302 -18.53 -9.03 -1.49
CA GLY A 302 -19.71 -8.23 -1.78
C GLY A 302 -19.85 -6.99 -0.91
N SER A 303 -19.55 -7.12 0.39
CA SER A 303 -19.57 -5.99 1.32
C SER A 303 -18.43 -4.98 1.03
N ILE A 304 -17.23 -5.48 0.79
CA ILE A 304 -16.08 -4.63 0.47
C ILE A 304 -16.30 -3.87 -0.84
N ILE A 305 -16.85 -4.50 -1.89
CA ILE A 305 -17.04 -3.79 -3.18
C ILE A 305 -18.08 -2.66 -3.04
N ILE A 306 -19.13 -2.83 -2.25
CA ILE A 306 -20.11 -1.76 -2.00
C ILE A 306 -19.41 -0.57 -1.34
N LEU A 307 -18.64 -0.82 -0.28
CA LEU A 307 -17.92 0.23 0.43
C LEU A 307 -16.82 0.86 -0.45
N GLN A 308 -16.12 0.05 -1.26
CA GLN A 308 -15.11 0.49 -2.20
C GLN A 308 -15.68 1.44 -3.27
N MET A 309 -16.85 1.13 -3.82
CA MET A 309 -17.52 2.00 -4.80
C MET A 309 -17.98 3.31 -4.14
N THR A 310 -18.53 3.25 -2.93
CA THR A 310 -18.95 4.43 -2.16
C THR A 310 -17.75 5.37 -1.89
N LEU A 311 -16.64 4.80 -1.39
CA LEU A 311 -15.42 5.60 -1.16
C LEU A 311 -14.75 6.06 -2.47
N GLY A 312 -14.88 5.29 -3.55
CA GLY A 312 -14.39 5.69 -4.88
C GLY A 312 -15.12 6.93 -5.42
N ILE A 313 -16.45 6.99 -5.27
CA ILE A 313 -17.25 8.17 -5.60
C ILE A 313 -16.83 9.36 -4.70
N GLY A 314 -16.65 9.10 -3.40
CA GLY A 314 -16.16 10.10 -2.45
C GLY A 314 -14.78 10.63 -2.83
N ALA A 315 -13.84 9.76 -3.19
CA ALA A 315 -12.49 10.12 -3.62
C ALA A 315 -12.51 10.96 -4.90
N TRP A 316 -13.31 10.54 -5.90
CA TRP A 316 -13.48 11.32 -7.12
C TRP A 316 -14.04 12.71 -6.83
N HIS A 317 -15.07 12.80 -6.01
CA HIS A 317 -15.69 14.06 -5.66
C HIS A 317 -14.73 14.97 -4.89
N SER A 318 -13.96 14.41 -3.96
CA SER A 318 -12.98 15.16 -3.15
C SER A 318 -11.81 15.68 -3.96
N GLU A 319 -11.30 14.91 -4.93
CA GLU A 319 -10.11 15.30 -5.70
C GLU A 319 -10.47 16.17 -6.92
N PHE A 320 -11.52 15.82 -7.67
CA PHE A 320 -11.81 16.43 -8.96
C PHE A 320 -12.93 17.47 -8.95
N GLN A 321 -13.77 17.52 -7.89
CA GLN A 321 -14.89 18.47 -7.82
C GLN A 321 -14.71 19.52 -6.72
N LEU A 322 -14.37 19.10 -5.51
CA LEU A 322 -14.23 20.01 -4.37
C LEU A 322 -12.80 20.53 -4.21
N GLY A 323 -11.78 19.70 -4.47
CA GLY A 323 -10.38 20.05 -4.29
C GLY A 323 -10.11 20.65 -2.91
N GLU A 324 -9.53 21.84 -2.88
CA GLU A 324 -9.19 22.55 -1.63
C GLU A 324 -10.38 23.01 -0.80
N ARG A 325 -11.62 22.99 -1.35
CA ARG A 325 -12.84 23.32 -0.59
C ARG A 325 -13.21 22.25 0.43
N MET A 326 -12.69 21.01 0.27
CA MET A 326 -12.87 19.95 1.25
C MET A 326 -11.78 20.02 2.33
N PRO A 327 -12.11 19.85 3.63
CA PRO A 327 -11.12 19.76 4.69
C PRO A 327 -10.07 18.69 4.35
N TYR A 328 -8.79 19.07 4.43
CA TYR A 328 -7.65 18.23 4.04
C TYR A 328 -7.67 16.83 4.70
N MET A 329 -7.93 16.75 6.01
CA MET A 329 -8.00 15.47 6.72
C MET A 329 -9.12 14.58 6.20
N LEU A 330 -10.28 15.13 5.85
CA LEU A 330 -11.41 14.36 5.32
C LEU A 330 -11.07 13.79 3.93
N ARG A 331 -10.46 14.60 3.06
CA ARG A 331 -9.97 14.16 1.74
C ARG A 331 -8.96 13.02 1.90
N THR A 332 -7.97 13.18 2.78
CA THR A 332 -6.96 12.16 3.07
C THR A 332 -7.56 10.86 3.56
N VAL A 333 -8.53 10.90 4.47
CA VAL A 333 -9.20 9.71 5.01
C VAL A 333 -9.98 8.98 3.91
N ILE A 334 -10.72 9.70 3.08
CA ILE A 334 -11.51 9.11 2.00
C ILE A 334 -10.59 8.45 0.95
N THR A 335 -9.58 9.16 0.48
CA THR A 335 -8.69 8.66 -0.58
C THR A 335 -7.79 7.51 -0.11
N SER A 336 -7.24 7.62 1.11
CA SER A 336 -6.43 6.54 1.70
C SER A 336 -7.28 5.34 2.09
N GLY A 337 -8.51 5.56 2.57
CA GLY A 337 -9.49 4.51 2.85
C GLY A 337 -9.90 3.76 1.59
N HIS A 338 -10.18 4.47 0.50
CA HIS A 338 -10.46 3.88 -0.80
C HIS A 338 -9.30 3.01 -1.30
N HIS A 339 -8.07 3.51 -1.22
CA HIS A 339 -6.87 2.74 -1.57
C HIS A 339 -6.73 1.47 -0.73
N PHE A 340 -6.84 1.59 0.60
CA PHE A 340 -6.67 0.45 1.51
C PHE A 340 -7.75 -0.61 1.34
N LEU A 341 -9.01 -0.22 1.14
CA LEU A 341 -10.09 -1.16 0.83
C LEU A 341 -9.87 -1.91 -0.49
N GLY A 342 -9.29 -1.24 -1.50
CA GLY A 342 -8.89 -1.90 -2.74
C GLY A 342 -7.87 -3.02 -2.50
N VAL A 343 -6.91 -2.78 -1.61
CA VAL A 343 -5.92 -3.80 -1.20
C VAL A 343 -6.59 -4.94 -0.41
N LEU A 344 -7.54 -4.64 0.48
CA LEU A 344 -8.31 -5.67 1.19
C LEU A 344 -9.17 -6.49 0.24
N LEU A 345 -9.77 -5.87 -0.78
CA LEU A 345 -10.52 -6.58 -1.82
C LEU A 345 -9.62 -7.55 -2.60
N PHE A 346 -8.41 -7.11 -2.95
CA PHE A 346 -7.40 -7.97 -3.56
C PHE A 346 -7.03 -9.14 -2.65
N MET A 347 -6.78 -8.87 -1.37
CA MET A 347 -6.44 -9.90 -0.37
C MET A 347 -7.52 -10.97 -0.27
N VAL A 348 -8.79 -10.56 -0.11
CA VAL A 348 -9.92 -11.51 0.01
C VAL A 348 -10.12 -12.29 -1.29
N SER A 349 -9.99 -11.63 -2.45
CA SER A 349 -10.06 -12.28 -3.76
C SER A 349 -8.94 -13.29 -3.96
N PHE A 350 -7.72 -12.98 -3.52
CA PHE A 350 -6.58 -13.88 -3.59
C PHE A 350 -6.77 -15.11 -2.68
N ILE A 351 -7.23 -14.90 -1.44
CA ILE A 351 -7.58 -15.99 -0.51
C ILE A 351 -8.66 -16.89 -1.13
N PHE A 352 -9.71 -16.28 -1.68
CA PHE A 352 -10.78 -17.02 -2.35
C PHE A 352 -10.23 -17.87 -3.52
N THR A 353 -9.38 -17.29 -4.34
CA THR A 353 -8.74 -17.98 -5.48
C THR A 353 -7.89 -19.16 -5.02
N LEU A 354 -7.06 -19.00 -3.98
CA LEU A 354 -6.25 -20.10 -3.45
C LEU A 354 -7.12 -21.23 -2.88
N HIS A 355 -8.21 -20.90 -2.19
CA HIS A 355 -9.17 -21.92 -1.73
C HIS A 355 -9.84 -22.65 -2.89
N ALA A 356 -10.28 -21.94 -3.94
CA ALA A 356 -10.88 -22.57 -5.12
C ALA A 356 -9.87 -23.49 -5.86
N LEU A 357 -8.62 -23.06 -6.01
CA LEU A 357 -7.55 -23.87 -6.58
C LEU A 357 -7.29 -25.16 -5.77
N ARG A 358 -7.34 -25.04 -4.44
CA ARG A 358 -7.14 -26.19 -3.56
C ARG A 358 -8.25 -27.24 -3.70
N HIS A 359 -9.51 -26.81 -3.85
CA HIS A 359 -10.65 -27.71 -4.07
C HIS A 359 -10.53 -28.45 -5.41
N SER A 360 -10.17 -27.75 -6.49
CA SER A 360 -10.01 -28.37 -7.81
C SER A 360 -8.87 -29.40 -7.86
N SER A 361 -7.82 -29.24 -7.04
CA SER A 361 -6.72 -30.20 -6.94
C SER A 361 -7.14 -31.51 -6.25
N GLY A 362 -8.18 -31.49 -5.42
CA GLY A 362 -8.76 -32.68 -4.78
C GLY A 362 -9.46 -33.62 -5.77
N GLU A 363 -10.09 -33.04 -6.80
CA GLU A 363 -10.77 -33.84 -7.86
C GLU A 363 -9.78 -34.65 -8.70
N THR A 364 -8.66 -34.04 -9.12
CA THR A 364 -7.65 -34.73 -9.95
C THR A 364 -7.03 -35.91 -9.23
N THR A 365 -6.87 -35.86 -7.89
CA THR A 365 -6.37 -36.98 -7.10
C THR A 365 -7.41 -38.07 -6.86
N SER A 366 -8.70 -37.72 -6.81
CA SER A 366 -9.77 -38.71 -6.65
C SER A 366 -10.04 -39.53 -7.93
N PHE A 367 -9.93 -38.91 -9.10
CA PHE A 367 -10.04 -39.58 -10.39
C PHE A 367 -8.90 -40.59 -10.62
N GLY A 368 -7.65 -40.26 -10.27
CA GLY A 368 -6.51 -41.17 -10.41
C GLY A 368 -6.55 -42.39 -9.47
N LEU A 369 -7.23 -42.31 -8.34
CA LEU A 369 -7.39 -43.43 -7.38
C LEU A 369 -8.58 -44.36 -7.73
N SER A 370 -9.57 -43.90 -8.50
CA SER A 370 -10.69 -44.74 -8.94
C SER A 370 -10.30 -45.66 -10.10
N GLU A 371 -9.41 -45.26 -10.99
CA GLU A 371 -8.88 -46.09 -12.05
C GLU A 371 -7.92 -47.18 -11.54
N TYR A 372 -7.27 -46.99 -10.40
CA TYR A 372 -6.35 -47.98 -9.83
C TYR A 372 -7.04 -49.06 -8.99
N ARG A 373 -8.35 -48.89 -8.66
CA ARG A 373 -9.17 -49.86 -7.92
C ARG A 373 -10.05 -50.74 -8.78
N SER A 374 -10.08 -50.51 -10.11
CA SER A 374 -10.89 -51.26 -11.08
C SER A 374 -10.08 -52.20 -11.98
N ASN A 375 -8.79 -52.39 -11.74
CA ASN A 375 -7.91 -53.42 -12.30
C ASN A 375 -7.32 -54.25 -11.16
#